data_6fd5902f0ad5304bdc2b6deffb48a793
#
_entry.id   6fd5902f0ad5304bdc2b6deffb48a793
#
_cell.length_a   1.000
_cell.length_b   1.000
_cell.length_c   1.000
_cell.angle_alpha   90.00
_cell.angle_beta   90.00
_cell.angle_gamma   90.00
#
_symmetry.space_group_name_H-M   'P 1'
#
loop_
_entity.id
_entity.type
_entity.pdbx_description
1 polymer ?
#
loop_
_entity_poly.entity_id
_entity_poly.type
_entity_poly.pdbx_seq_one_letter_code
_entity_poly.pdbx_strand_id
1 'polypeptide(L)'
;MKTRIRYLVRRYGRMSVIVFMIAGTVMLASAGIAATTPPATEQVASETDPQTFTTTVETSAIVQETTTLYPTGTRLRNMPLYLLNATPEIEIVTETTVPADQSVTVHHRLLLELYATYDGSTFWSENQTLVDKQSVVTTGTVVSTTTVNASSIRSGRLSDVSEETGPIATPRAQIHVITEYQSATYDGIMSLNMPIEITQRGYDLITPQTVSETQTTPVVTETPVPRKMVSIPVSAAVAGRTGIVSSDFYPIQQ
;
A
#
# COMPACT_ATOMS: atom_id res chain seq x y z
N MET A 1 29.28 -77.24 -13.05
CA MET A 1 28.54 -75.91 -13.02
C MET A 1 28.73 -75.08 -14.29
N LYS A 2 29.88 -75.13 -14.96
CA LYS A 2 30.15 -74.31 -16.19
C LYS A 2 29.27 -74.67 -17.41
N THR A 3 28.81 -75.93 -17.51
CA THR A 3 28.00 -76.38 -18.66
C THR A 3 26.57 -75.86 -18.68
N ARG A 4 25.97 -75.66 -17.52
CA ARG A 4 24.59 -75.16 -17.45
C ARG A 4 24.47 -73.67 -17.82
N ILE A 5 25.50 -72.90 -17.52
CA ILE A 5 25.52 -71.46 -17.85
C ILE A 5 25.69 -71.30 -19.36
N ARG A 6 26.50 -72.10 -20.04
CA ARG A 6 26.64 -72.05 -21.52
C ARG A 6 25.36 -72.39 -22.25
N TYR A 7 24.53 -73.28 -21.73
CA TYR A 7 23.26 -73.68 -22.31
C TYR A 7 22.19 -72.53 -22.16
N LEU A 8 22.12 -71.90 -21.04
CA LEU A 8 21.23 -70.76 -20.79
C LEU A 8 21.63 -69.59 -21.64
N VAL A 9 22.87 -69.24 -21.78
CA VAL A 9 23.35 -68.16 -22.63
C VAL A 9 23.01 -68.40 -24.11
N ARG A 10 23.15 -69.68 -24.57
CA ARG A 10 22.89 -70.02 -25.95
C ARG A 10 21.38 -70.04 -26.29
N ARG A 11 20.51 -70.32 -25.31
CA ARG A 11 19.08 -70.44 -25.51
C ARG A 11 18.35 -69.09 -25.30
N TYR A 12 18.82 -68.26 -24.41
CA TYR A 12 18.22 -66.97 -24.04
C TYR A 12 19.06 -65.74 -24.41
N GLY A 13 20.22 -65.94 -24.99
CA GLY A 13 21.15 -64.84 -25.31
C GLY A 13 20.55 -63.84 -26.28
N ARG A 14 19.74 -64.29 -27.24
CA ARG A 14 19.06 -63.38 -28.15
C ARG A 14 17.93 -62.63 -27.48
N MET A 15 17.19 -63.26 -26.55
CA MET A 15 16.14 -62.61 -25.79
C MET A 15 16.70 -61.59 -24.76
N SER A 16 17.79 -61.93 -24.12
CA SER A 16 18.43 -60.98 -23.18
C SER A 16 18.99 -59.74 -23.88
N VAL A 17 19.54 -59.86 -25.08
CA VAL A 17 19.98 -58.73 -25.89
C VAL A 17 18.81 -57.85 -26.29
N ILE A 18 17.66 -58.42 -26.67
CA ILE A 18 16.44 -57.66 -27.02
C ILE A 18 15.90 -56.93 -25.78
N VAL A 19 15.86 -57.57 -24.60
CA VAL A 19 15.42 -56.95 -23.35
C VAL A 19 16.36 -55.81 -22.97
N PHE A 20 17.66 -55.96 -23.10
CA PHE A 20 18.63 -54.88 -22.82
C PHE A 20 18.52 -53.72 -23.82
N MET A 21 18.26 -54.02 -25.11
CA MET A 21 18.02 -52.96 -26.10
C MET A 21 16.76 -52.17 -25.79
N ILE A 22 15.65 -52.85 -25.46
CA ILE A 22 14.41 -52.19 -25.09
C ILE A 22 14.58 -51.36 -23.81
N ALA A 23 15.21 -51.89 -22.79
CA ALA A 23 15.52 -51.16 -21.54
C ALA A 23 16.41 -49.93 -21.80
N GLY A 24 17.42 -50.07 -22.66
CA GLY A 24 18.32 -48.99 -23.05
C GLY A 24 17.61 -47.87 -23.83
N THR A 25 16.71 -48.23 -24.75
CA THR A 25 15.93 -47.24 -25.49
C THR A 25 14.91 -46.50 -24.61
N VAL A 26 14.28 -47.17 -23.65
CA VAL A 26 13.38 -46.54 -22.68
C VAL A 26 14.14 -45.57 -21.78
N MET A 27 15.35 -45.93 -21.32
CA MET A 27 16.19 -45.03 -20.53
C MET A 27 16.68 -43.81 -21.33
N LEU A 28 17.07 -44.00 -22.58
CA LEU A 28 17.45 -42.87 -23.46
C LEU A 28 16.27 -41.95 -23.78
N ALA A 29 15.08 -42.48 -24.01
CA ALA A 29 13.87 -41.70 -24.24
C ALA A 29 13.48 -40.89 -22.98
N SER A 30 13.57 -41.49 -21.78
CA SER A 30 13.25 -40.77 -20.54
C SER A 30 14.28 -39.68 -20.22
N ALA A 31 15.56 -39.90 -20.52
CA ALA A 31 16.61 -38.89 -20.37
C ALA A 31 16.44 -37.74 -21.38
N GLY A 32 15.99 -38.03 -22.61
CA GLY A 32 15.71 -37.06 -23.63
C GLY A 32 14.53 -36.14 -23.26
N ILE A 33 13.45 -36.67 -22.68
CA ILE A 33 12.31 -35.90 -22.21
C ILE A 33 12.69 -34.97 -21.05
N ALA A 34 13.54 -35.47 -20.13
CA ALA A 34 14.01 -34.63 -19.00
C ALA A 34 14.92 -33.47 -19.44
N ALA A 35 15.60 -33.60 -20.58
CA ALA A 35 16.47 -32.56 -21.12
C ALA A 35 15.70 -31.47 -21.89
N THR A 36 14.50 -31.78 -22.40
CA THR A 36 13.70 -30.88 -23.21
C THR A 36 12.63 -30.12 -22.41
N THR A 37 12.35 -30.53 -21.17
CA THR A 37 11.44 -29.76 -20.29
C THR A 37 12.14 -28.49 -19.81
N PRO A 38 11.58 -27.30 -20.04
CA PRO A 38 12.14 -26.07 -19.49
C PRO A 38 12.20 -26.17 -17.96
N PRO A 39 13.19 -25.53 -17.31
CA PRO A 39 13.24 -25.49 -15.85
C PRO A 39 11.94 -24.90 -15.32
N ALA A 40 11.39 -25.49 -14.26
CA ALA A 40 10.29 -24.89 -13.55
C ALA A 40 10.76 -23.53 -13.01
N THR A 41 10.03 -22.48 -13.29
CA THR A 41 10.27 -21.15 -12.73
C THR A 41 9.32 -20.95 -11.57
N GLU A 42 9.83 -20.49 -10.45
CA GLU A 42 9.03 -20.02 -9.32
C GLU A 42 8.88 -18.51 -9.45
N GLN A 43 7.64 -18.04 -9.43
CA GLN A 43 7.34 -16.61 -9.42
C GLN A 43 7.48 -16.12 -7.99
N VAL A 44 8.54 -15.39 -7.71
CA VAL A 44 8.75 -14.72 -6.43
C VAL A 44 8.30 -13.27 -6.61
N ALA A 45 7.20 -12.91 -5.95
CA ALA A 45 6.79 -11.53 -5.84
C ALA A 45 7.69 -10.83 -4.81
N SER A 46 8.46 -9.84 -5.24
CA SER A 46 9.16 -8.93 -4.34
C SER A 46 8.54 -7.54 -4.44
N GLU A 47 8.35 -6.91 -3.29
CA GLU A 47 7.98 -5.49 -3.27
C GLU A 47 9.19 -4.68 -3.68
N THR A 48 9.07 -3.92 -4.77
CA THR A 48 10.12 -3.01 -5.24
C THR A 48 9.50 -1.66 -5.55
N ASP A 49 10.28 -0.63 -5.27
CA ASP A 49 9.98 0.77 -5.58
C ASP A 49 8.74 1.31 -4.85
N PRO A 50 8.83 1.55 -3.52
CA PRO A 50 7.75 2.16 -2.77
C PRO A 50 7.54 3.61 -3.22
N GLN A 51 6.33 3.95 -3.63
CA GLN A 51 5.91 5.28 -4.03
C GLN A 51 5.07 5.91 -2.93
N THR A 52 5.51 7.05 -2.40
CA THR A 52 4.81 7.72 -1.30
C THR A 52 4.11 8.97 -1.80
N PHE A 53 2.81 9.03 -1.53
CA PHE A 53 1.96 10.18 -1.71
C PHE A 53 1.76 10.86 -0.36
N THR A 54 1.91 12.18 -0.30
CA THR A 54 1.76 12.93 0.95
C THR A 54 0.88 14.14 0.73
N THR A 55 -0.19 14.24 1.50
CA THR A 55 -1.04 15.44 1.53
C THR A 55 -0.84 16.17 2.84
N THR A 56 -0.49 17.44 2.76
CA THR A 56 -0.34 18.36 3.89
C THR A 56 -1.37 19.47 3.78
N VAL A 57 -1.97 19.80 4.91
CA VAL A 57 -2.92 20.91 5.02
C VAL A 57 -2.37 21.94 5.99
N GLU A 58 -2.28 23.17 5.51
CA GLU A 58 -1.84 24.32 6.29
C GLU A 58 -2.92 25.40 6.32
N THR A 59 -2.86 26.27 7.31
CA THR A 59 -3.75 27.42 7.42
C THR A 59 -2.98 28.72 7.53
N SER A 60 -3.56 29.77 6.95
CA SER A 60 -3.06 31.13 7.17
C SER A 60 -4.22 32.13 7.24
N ALA A 61 -4.01 33.20 7.96
CA ALA A 61 -4.97 34.31 8.03
C ALA A 61 -4.22 35.65 8.02
N ILE A 62 -4.86 36.67 7.42
CA ILE A 62 -4.35 38.04 7.43
C ILE A 62 -5.13 38.81 8.47
N VAL A 63 -4.43 39.45 9.39
CA VAL A 63 -5.06 40.35 10.38
C VAL A 63 -5.68 41.56 9.68
N GLN A 64 -7.00 41.69 9.75
CA GLN A 64 -7.77 42.78 9.13
C GLN A 64 -7.92 43.98 10.06
N GLU A 65 -8.02 43.74 11.37
CA GLU A 65 -8.12 44.79 12.39
C GLU A 65 -6.97 44.70 13.39
N THR A 66 -6.36 45.86 13.70
CA THR A 66 -5.29 45.92 14.69
C THR A 66 -5.81 45.51 16.07
N THR A 67 -5.09 44.59 16.69
CA THR A 67 -5.34 44.15 18.07
C THR A 67 -4.15 44.50 18.96
N THR A 68 -4.26 44.25 20.26
CA THR A 68 -3.13 44.37 21.18
C THR A 68 -2.00 43.38 20.85
N LEU A 69 -2.35 42.26 20.21
CA LEU A 69 -1.39 41.18 19.91
C LEU A 69 -0.77 41.35 18.52
N TYR A 70 -1.53 41.78 17.54
CA TYR A 70 -1.10 41.79 16.14
C TYR A 70 -1.56 43.08 15.43
N PRO A 71 -0.66 43.75 14.68
CA PRO A 71 -1.03 44.87 13.80
C PRO A 71 -1.74 44.36 12.53
N THR A 72 -2.58 45.19 11.94
CA THR A 72 -3.22 44.95 10.66
C THR A 72 -2.21 44.60 9.57
N GLY A 73 -2.55 43.65 8.69
CA GLY A 73 -1.69 43.14 7.62
C GLY A 73 -0.72 42.05 8.05
N THR A 74 -0.65 41.72 9.33
CA THR A 74 0.19 40.57 9.79
C THR A 74 -0.39 39.26 9.24
N ARG A 75 0.43 38.42 8.62
CA ARG A 75 0.05 37.07 8.21
C ARG A 75 0.38 36.09 9.33
N LEU A 76 -0.64 35.45 9.86
CA LEU A 76 -0.56 34.37 10.84
C LEU A 76 -0.61 33.02 10.10
N ARG A 77 0.25 32.06 10.46
CA ARG A 77 0.28 30.73 9.84
C ARG A 77 0.23 29.65 10.90
N ASN A 78 -0.60 28.65 10.67
CA ASN A 78 -0.72 27.45 11.53
C ASN A 78 -0.81 27.82 13.02
N MET A 79 -1.63 28.84 13.32
CA MET A 79 -1.80 29.30 14.70
C MET A 79 -2.76 28.38 15.45
N PRO A 80 -2.51 28.12 16.74
CA PRO A 80 -3.42 27.31 17.55
C PRO A 80 -4.72 28.03 17.86
N LEU A 81 -4.78 29.35 17.65
CA LEU A 81 -5.97 30.18 17.86
C LEU A 81 -5.91 31.39 16.96
N TYR A 82 -7.00 31.69 16.30
CA TYR A 82 -7.24 32.90 15.50
C TYR A 82 -8.32 33.74 16.17
N LEU A 83 -8.12 35.07 16.22
CA LEU A 83 -9.09 35.99 16.79
C LEU A 83 -10.18 36.32 15.77
N LEU A 84 -11.42 35.97 16.04
CA LEU A 84 -12.53 36.08 15.08
C LEU A 84 -12.70 37.49 14.51
N ASN A 85 -12.58 38.54 15.32
CA ASN A 85 -12.73 39.94 14.88
C ASN A 85 -11.51 40.41 14.06
N ALA A 86 -10.32 39.95 14.39
CA ALA A 86 -9.09 40.35 13.70
C ALA A 86 -8.81 39.56 12.43
N THR A 87 -9.21 38.31 12.41
CA THR A 87 -9.00 37.36 11.31
C THR A 87 -10.32 36.64 10.99
N PRO A 88 -11.35 37.31 10.46
CA PRO A 88 -12.65 36.69 10.18
C PRO A 88 -12.55 35.61 9.08
N GLU A 89 -11.51 35.65 8.28
CA GLU A 89 -11.28 34.76 7.17
C GLU A 89 -9.98 33.96 7.37
N ILE A 90 -10.02 32.67 7.05
CA ILE A 90 -8.89 31.78 7.07
C ILE A 90 -8.67 31.16 5.71
N GLU A 91 -7.45 31.23 5.23
CA GLU A 91 -6.99 30.54 4.03
C GLU A 91 -6.54 29.13 4.40
N ILE A 92 -7.00 28.15 3.65
CA ILE A 92 -6.64 26.74 3.79
C ILE A 92 -5.90 26.35 2.53
N VAL A 93 -4.69 25.87 2.71
CA VAL A 93 -3.81 25.41 1.64
C VAL A 93 -3.64 23.90 1.77
N THR A 94 -4.05 23.17 0.74
CA THR A 94 -3.84 21.73 0.63
C THR A 94 -2.78 21.48 -0.42
N GLU A 95 -1.71 20.85 -0.02
CA GLU A 95 -0.57 20.50 -0.86
C GLU A 95 -0.39 18.99 -0.90
N THR A 96 -0.38 18.40 -2.11
CA THR A 96 -0.12 16.99 -2.31
C THR A 96 1.16 16.80 -3.09
N THR A 97 2.15 16.17 -2.47
CA THR A 97 3.39 15.74 -3.10
C THR A 97 3.19 14.38 -3.75
N VAL A 98 3.54 14.28 -5.02
CA VAL A 98 3.49 13.05 -5.81
C VAL A 98 4.89 12.51 -6.08
N PRO A 99 5.06 11.19 -6.22
CA PRO A 99 6.32 10.59 -6.63
C PRO A 99 6.81 11.12 -7.97
N ALA A 100 8.12 11.11 -8.18
CA ALA A 100 8.73 11.47 -9.47
C ALA A 100 8.51 10.36 -10.52
N ASP A 101 8.70 10.74 -11.80
CA ASP A 101 8.75 9.84 -12.95
C ASP A 101 7.42 9.17 -13.37
N GLN A 102 6.30 9.60 -12.81
CA GLN A 102 4.98 9.11 -13.21
C GLN A 102 3.99 10.25 -13.40
N SER A 103 3.12 10.11 -14.40
CA SER A 103 1.97 11.02 -14.54
C SER A 103 0.88 10.62 -13.56
N VAL A 104 0.56 11.52 -12.63
CA VAL A 104 -0.45 11.33 -11.60
C VAL A 104 -1.55 12.37 -11.76
N THR A 105 -2.78 11.91 -11.80
CA THR A 105 -3.97 12.75 -11.66
C THR A 105 -4.28 12.86 -10.18
N VAL A 106 -4.30 14.08 -9.65
CA VAL A 106 -4.67 14.38 -8.26
C VAL A 106 -5.96 15.17 -8.26
N HIS A 107 -6.91 14.73 -7.46
CA HIS A 107 -8.20 15.40 -7.28
C HIS A 107 -8.37 15.82 -5.82
N HIS A 108 -8.37 17.12 -5.54
CA HIS A 108 -8.63 17.70 -4.24
C HIS A 108 -10.09 18.04 -4.10
N ARG A 109 -10.76 17.49 -3.09
CA ARG A 109 -12.09 17.90 -2.64
C ARG A 109 -12.03 18.36 -1.19
N LEU A 110 -12.42 19.62 -0.96
CA LEU A 110 -12.56 20.15 0.38
C LEU A 110 -14.04 20.44 0.62
N LEU A 111 -14.57 19.88 1.69
CA LEU A 111 -15.96 20.04 2.09
C LEU A 111 -16.00 20.65 3.48
N LEU A 112 -16.77 21.74 3.64
CA LEU A 112 -17.16 22.23 4.95
C LEU A 112 -18.44 21.51 5.36
N GLU A 113 -18.39 20.81 6.47
CA GLU A 113 -19.56 20.22 7.10
C GLU A 113 -19.92 21.01 8.36
N LEU A 114 -21.16 21.44 8.43
CA LEU A 114 -21.79 21.95 9.63
C LEU A 114 -22.68 20.85 10.19
N TYR A 115 -22.58 20.54 11.48
CA TYR A 115 -23.32 19.43 12.06
C TYR A 115 -23.69 19.71 13.52
N ALA A 116 -24.74 19.04 13.99
CA ALA A 116 -25.12 19.05 15.38
C ALA A 116 -25.40 17.64 15.87
N THR A 117 -24.96 17.37 17.11
CA THR A 117 -25.10 16.05 17.72
C THR A 117 -25.94 16.13 19.00
N TYR A 118 -26.69 15.07 19.24
CA TYR A 118 -27.40 14.83 20.48
C TYR A 118 -27.13 13.39 20.94
N ASP A 119 -26.73 13.23 22.17
CA ASP A 119 -26.36 11.92 22.75
C ASP A 119 -25.39 11.11 21.85
N GLY A 120 -24.37 11.80 21.28
CA GLY A 120 -23.36 11.20 20.41
C GLY A 120 -23.80 10.89 18.98
N SER A 121 -25.08 11.13 18.64
CA SER A 121 -25.63 10.90 17.30
C SER A 121 -25.84 12.22 16.56
N THR A 122 -25.38 12.27 15.30
CA THR A 122 -25.64 13.45 14.43
C THR A 122 -27.10 13.43 14.01
N PHE A 123 -27.83 14.47 14.34
CA PHE A 123 -29.23 14.64 13.93
C PHE A 123 -29.42 15.71 12.85
N TRP A 124 -28.43 16.54 12.64
CA TRP A 124 -28.41 17.55 11.58
C TRP A 124 -27.02 17.68 10.99
N SER A 125 -26.92 17.76 9.68
CA SER A 125 -25.69 18.12 8.97
C SER A 125 -25.98 18.80 7.65
N GLU A 126 -25.09 19.71 7.25
CA GLU A 126 -25.12 20.44 5.99
C GLU A 126 -23.71 20.51 5.43
N ASN A 127 -23.54 20.19 4.14
CA ASN A 127 -22.25 20.15 3.47
C ASN A 127 -22.15 21.25 2.40
N GLN A 128 -21.04 21.95 2.40
CA GLN A 128 -20.68 22.93 1.37
C GLN A 128 -19.35 22.54 0.73
N THR A 129 -19.31 22.42 -0.60
CA THR A 129 -18.07 22.21 -1.34
C THR A 129 -17.27 23.51 -1.38
N LEU A 130 -16.05 23.49 -0.85
CA LEU A 130 -15.12 24.62 -0.87
C LEU A 130 -14.16 24.54 -2.06
N VAL A 131 -13.68 23.33 -2.37
CA VAL A 131 -12.79 23.02 -3.49
C VAL A 131 -13.23 21.71 -4.12
N ASP A 132 -13.22 21.70 -5.44
CA ASP A 132 -13.34 20.50 -6.28
C ASP A 132 -12.44 20.73 -7.49
N LYS A 133 -11.17 20.27 -7.40
CA LYS A 133 -10.14 20.58 -8.38
C LYS A 133 -9.33 19.36 -8.73
N GLN A 134 -9.28 19.04 -10.01
CA GLN A 134 -8.44 17.99 -10.57
C GLN A 134 -7.24 18.60 -11.30
N SER A 135 -6.07 17.99 -11.11
CA SER A 135 -4.82 18.40 -11.75
C SER A 135 -3.99 17.17 -12.14
N VAL A 136 -3.28 17.27 -13.26
CA VAL A 136 -2.36 16.22 -13.71
C VAL A 136 -0.93 16.74 -13.60
N VAL A 137 -0.07 15.99 -12.92
CA VAL A 137 1.33 16.33 -12.71
C VAL A 137 2.22 15.12 -12.95
N THR A 138 3.45 15.35 -13.39
CA THR A 138 4.45 14.28 -13.61
C THR A 138 5.50 14.23 -12.50
N THR A 139 5.63 15.31 -11.74
CA THR A 139 6.55 15.42 -10.60
C THR A 139 6.18 16.67 -9.80
N GLY A 140 6.55 16.68 -8.53
CA GLY A 140 6.38 17.84 -7.66
C GLY A 140 5.08 17.81 -6.85
N THR A 141 4.43 18.96 -6.75
CA THR A 141 3.29 19.15 -5.85
C THR A 141 2.08 19.73 -6.56
N VAL A 142 0.89 19.30 -6.14
CA VAL A 142 -0.38 19.90 -6.50
C VAL A 142 -0.86 20.73 -5.32
N VAL A 143 -1.21 21.99 -5.59
CA VAL A 143 -1.70 22.91 -4.56
C VAL A 143 -3.13 23.35 -4.87
N SER A 144 -3.96 23.32 -3.86
CA SER A 144 -5.29 23.90 -3.85
C SER A 144 -5.45 24.83 -2.67
N THR A 145 -6.06 25.98 -2.90
CA THR A 145 -6.27 27.01 -1.87
C THR A 145 -7.73 27.42 -1.86
N THR A 146 -8.26 27.61 -0.67
CA THR A 146 -9.60 28.15 -0.45
C THR A 146 -9.62 29.07 0.76
N THR A 147 -10.59 29.95 0.82
CA THR A 147 -10.82 30.83 1.96
C THR A 147 -12.16 30.51 2.61
N VAL A 148 -12.17 30.40 3.92
CA VAL A 148 -13.34 30.14 4.74
C VAL A 148 -13.57 31.35 5.64
N ASN A 149 -14.79 31.89 5.63
CA ASN A 149 -15.16 32.99 6.52
C ASN A 149 -15.78 32.43 7.82
N ALA A 150 -14.92 32.30 8.86
CA ALA A 150 -15.31 31.76 10.17
C ALA A 150 -16.38 32.65 10.86
N SER A 151 -16.34 33.96 10.64
CA SER A 151 -17.35 34.89 11.17
C SER A 151 -18.74 34.63 10.58
N SER A 152 -18.82 34.44 9.24
CA SER A 152 -20.07 34.13 8.56
C SER A 152 -20.64 32.75 8.95
N ILE A 153 -19.79 31.76 9.13
CA ILE A 153 -20.21 30.43 9.60
C ILE A 153 -20.87 30.56 10.98
N ARG A 154 -20.23 31.30 11.88
CA ARG A 154 -20.73 31.48 13.24
C ARG A 154 -22.03 32.23 13.29
N SER A 155 -22.09 33.44 12.65
CA SER A 155 -23.23 34.33 12.71
C SER A 155 -24.42 33.91 11.84
N GLY A 156 -24.19 32.92 10.93
CA GLY A 156 -25.21 32.35 10.06
C GLY A 156 -25.74 31.01 10.60
N ARG A 157 -25.57 29.97 9.82
CA ARG A 157 -26.20 28.65 10.07
C ARG A 157 -25.95 28.06 11.46
N LEU A 158 -24.74 28.22 12.04
CA LEU A 158 -24.48 27.72 13.40
C LEU A 158 -25.31 28.49 14.44
N SER A 159 -25.49 29.83 14.27
CA SER A 159 -26.35 30.61 15.13
C SER A 159 -27.81 30.18 15.00
N ASP A 160 -28.33 30.05 13.77
CA ASP A 160 -29.70 29.65 13.51
C ASP A 160 -30.02 28.29 14.19
N VAL A 161 -29.16 27.29 13.98
CA VAL A 161 -29.32 25.97 14.59
C VAL A 161 -29.19 26.02 16.12
N SER A 162 -28.26 26.83 16.63
CA SER A 162 -28.10 27.01 18.09
C SER A 162 -29.33 27.69 18.73
N GLU A 163 -29.94 28.66 18.06
CA GLU A 163 -31.16 29.30 18.53
C GLU A 163 -32.35 28.33 18.52
N GLU A 164 -32.48 27.51 17.49
CA GLU A 164 -33.55 26.51 17.37
C GLU A 164 -33.42 25.37 18.37
N THR A 165 -32.19 24.89 18.59
CA THR A 165 -31.91 23.73 19.48
C THR A 165 -31.71 24.15 20.94
N GLY A 166 -31.37 25.41 21.20
CA GLY A 166 -31.05 25.91 22.55
C GLY A 166 -29.91 25.09 23.20
N PRO A 167 -30.05 24.74 24.50
CA PRO A 167 -29.01 24.00 25.22
C PRO A 167 -28.99 22.51 24.92
N ILE A 168 -29.91 22.02 24.06
CA ILE A 168 -30.03 20.58 23.77
C ILE A 168 -28.86 20.10 22.94
N ALA A 169 -28.39 20.92 21.98
CA ALA A 169 -27.28 20.59 21.11
C ALA A 169 -26.32 21.76 20.91
N THR A 170 -25.08 21.43 20.62
CA THR A 170 -24.07 22.42 20.23
C THR A 170 -23.68 22.14 18.77
N PRO A 171 -24.06 23.03 17.84
CA PRO A 171 -23.65 22.91 16.46
C PRO A 171 -22.14 23.16 16.31
N ARG A 172 -21.52 22.42 15.40
CA ARG A 172 -20.08 22.41 15.14
C ARG A 172 -19.80 22.51 13.65
N ALA A 173 -18.55 22.77 13.32
CA ALA A 173 -18.05 22.77 11.96
C ALA A 173 -16.82 21.87 11.84
N GLN A 174 -16.66 21.26 10.69
CA GLN A 174 -15.42 20.55 10.33
C GLN A 174 -15.13 20.66 8.85
N ILE A 175 -13.87 20.51 8.48
CA ILE A 175 -13.45 20.45 7.09
C ILE A 175 -12.97 19.03 6.79
N HIS A 176 -13.57 18.43 5.78
CA HIS A 176 -13.11 17.18 5.19
C HIS A 176 -12.22 17.51 4.00
N VAL A 177 -10.97 17.07 4.08
CA VAL A 177 -10.03 17.13 2.98
C VAL A 177 -9.91 15.74 2.41
N ILE A 178 -10.27 15.58 1.14
CA ILE A 178 -10.22 14.33 0.41
C ILE A 178 -9.28 14.55 -0.77
N THR A 179 -8.24 13.73 -0.83
CA THR A 179 -7.29 13.70 -1.94
C THR A 179 -7.38 12.34 -2.61
N GLU A 180 -7.94 12.30 -3.80
CA GLU A 180 -7.92 11.14 -4.66
C GLU A 180 -6.72 11.25 -5.61
N TYR A 181 -5.98 10.18 -5.80
CA TYR A 181 -4.88 10.16 -6.76
C TYR A 181 -4.97 8.92 -7.64
N GLN A 182 -4.61 9.10 -8.92
CA GLN A 182 -4.61 8.03 -9.90
C GLN A 182 -3.41 8.17 -10.85
N SER A 183 -2.68 7.09 -11.03
CA SER A 183 -1.63 6.93 -12.02
C SER A 183 -1.90 5.71 -12.88
N ALA A 184 -0.97 5.35 -13.77
CA ALA A 184 -1.07 4.11 -14.54
C ALA A 184 -0.97 2.84 -13.69
N THR A 185 -0.34 2.91 -12.51
CA THR A 185 -0.01 1.77 -11.65
C THR A 185 -0.63 1.84 -10.27
N TYR A 186 -1.02 3.02 -9.81
CA TYR A 186 -1.52 3.25 -8.44
C TYR A 186 -2.76 4.12 -8.45
N ASP A 187 -3.66 3.82 -7.55
CA ASP A 187 -4.79 4.66 -7.20
C ASP A 187 -5.04 4.59 -5.69
N GLY A 188 -5.56 5.66 -5.13
CA GLY A 188 -5.86 5.71 -3.71
C GLY A 188 -6.61 6.96 -3.31
N ILE A 189 -7.03 6.97 -2.04
CA ILE A 189 -7.77 8.06 -1.43
C ILE A 189 -7.20 8.33 -0.05
N MET A 190 -6.67 9.53 0.15
CA MET A 190 -6.27 10.04 1.45
C MET A 190 -7.32 10.99 1.99
N SER A 191 -7.64 10.93 3.27
CA SER A 191 -8.61 11.82 3.89
C SER A 191 -8.12 12.35 5.24
N LEU A 192 -8.46 13.60 5.51
CA LEU A 192 -8.24 14.29 6.78
C LEU A 192 -9.53 14.96 7.23
N ASN A 193 -9.82 14.89 8.52
CA ASN A 193 -10.94 15.61 9.13
C ASN A 193 -10.37 16.65 10.08
N MET A 194 -10.71 17.91 9.84
CA MET A 194 -10.26 19.04 10.64
C MET A 194 -11.45 19.71 11.31
N PRO A 195 -11.70 19.41 12.60
CA PRO A 195 -12.71 20.15 13.35
C PRO A 195 -12.35 21.64 13.46
N ILE A 196 -13.35 22.48 13.37
CA ILE A 196 -13.23 23.92 13.61
C ILE A 196 -14.04 24.24 14.87
N GLU A 197 -13.36 24.64 15.93
CA GLU A 197 -14.03 25.13 17.13
C GLU A 197 -14.18 26.65 17.05
N ILE A 198 -15.40 27.13 16.83
CA ILE A 198 -15.69 28.56 16.69
C ILE A 198 -16.38 29.06 17.96
N THR A 199 -15.69 29.93 18.69
CA THR A 199 -16.17 30.58 19.90
C THR A 199 -16.64 32.01 19.61
N GLN A 200 -17.05 32.75 20.64
CA GLN A 200 -17.43 34.16 20.48
C GLN A 200 -16.26 35.06 20.09
N ARG A 201 -15.03 34.70 20.43
CA ARG A 201 -13.86 35.57 20.29
C ARG A 201 -12.81 35.04 19.36
N GLY A 202 -12.86 33.76 19.03
CA GLY A 202 -11.85 33.13 18.21
C GLY A 202 -12.29 31.79 17.70
N TYR A 203 -11.45 31.21 16.86
CA TYR A 203 -11.60 29.87 16.33
C TYR A 203 -10.24 29.20 16.24
N ASP A 204 -10.26 27.87 16.29
CA ASP A 204 -9.05 27.06 16.15
C ASP A 204 -9.25 25.97 15.10
N LEU A 205 -8.15 25.61 14.48
CA LEU A 205 -7.98 24.44 13.64
C LEU A 205 -6.64 23.82 13.98
N ILE A 206 -6.63 22.51 14.13
CA ILE A 206 -5.36 21.80 14.39
C ILE A 206 -4.60 21.67 13.05
N THR A 207 -3.64 22.56 12.84
CA THR A 207 -2.77 22.58 11.64
C THR A 207 -1.31 22.84 12.03
N PRO A 208 -0.31 22.39 11.25
CA PRO A 208 -0.47 21.59 10.03
C PRO A 208 -0.89 20.15 10.31
N GLN A 209 -1.63 19.55 9.38
CA GLN A 209 -1.92 18.11 9.38
C GLN A 209 -1.36 17.46 8.12
N THR A 210 -0.85 16.26 8.26
CA THR A 210 -0.27 15.50 7.14
C THR A 210 -0.78 14.08 7.16
N VAL A 211 -1.14 13.57 5.99
CA VAL A 211 -1.43 12.17 5.75
C VAL A 211 -0.56 11.66 4.62
N SER A 212 -0.05 10.45 4.76
CA SER A 212 0.79 9.81 3.73
C SER A 212 0.33 8.41 3.48
N GLU A 213 0.38 8.00 2.22
CA GLU A 213 0.11 6.64 1.77
C GLU A 213 1.26 6.15 0.91
N THR A 214 1.75 4.95 1.19
CA THR A 214 2.83 4.34 0.42
C THR A 214 2.28 3.15 -0.35
N GLN A 215 2.43 3.18 -1.65
CA GLN A 215 2.06 2.12 -2.59
C GLN A 215 3.30 1.36 -3.02
N THR A 216 3.19 0.05 -3.15
CA THR A 216 4.28 -0.83 -3.61
C THR A 216 3.84 -1.64 -4.81
N THR A 217 4.67 -1.70 -5.84
CA THR A 217 4.39 -2.56 -7.00
C THR A 217 5.04 -3.92 -6.77
N PRO A 218 4.29 -5.03 -6.77
CA PRO A 218 4.89 -6.34 -6.74
C PRO A 218 5.62 -6.60 -8.07
N VAL A 219 6.94 -6.70 -8.04
CA VAL A 219 7.70 -7.20 -9.18
C VAL A 219 7.78 -8.71 -9.10
N VAL A 220 7.16 -9.36 -10.06
CA VAL A 220 7.24 -10.81 -10.20
C VAL A 220 8.54 -11.15 -10.91
N THR A 221 9.52 -11.64 -10.16
CA THR A 221 10.76 -12.15 -10.72
C THR A 221 10.65 -13.66 -10.90
N GLU A 222 10.79 -14.14 -12.13
CA GLU A 222 10.89 -15.56 -12.41
C GLU A 222 12.28 -16.06 -12.01
N THR A 223 12.36 -16.77 -10.89
CA THR A 223 13.59 -17.38 -10.44
C THR A 223 13.63 -18.83 -10.91
N PRO A 224 14.65 -19.26 -11.68
CA PRO A 224 14.76 -20.66 -12.07
C PRO A 224 15.00 -21.52 -10.82
N VAL A 225 14.09 -22.45 -10.56
CA VAL A 225 14.25 -23.41 -9.47
C VAL A 225 15.42 -24.32 -9.80
N PRO A 226 16.46 -24.40 -8.96
CA PRO A 226 17.57 -25.31 -9.19
C PRO A 226 17.03 -26.74 -9.22
N ARG A 227 17.23 -27.45 -10.34
CA ARG A 227 16.87 -28.86 -10.45
C ARG A 227 17.64 -29.61 -9.37
N LYS A 228 16.95 -30.14 -8.39
CA LYS A 228 17.53 -31.20 -7.57
C LYS A 228 17.92 -32.33 -8.54
N MET A 229 19.21 -32.50 -8.77
CA MET A 229 19.69 -33.71 -9.46
C MET A 229 19.20 -34.87 -8.61
N VAL A 230 18.18 -35.56 -9.09
CA VAL A 230 17.84 -36.86 -8.58
C VAL A 230 19.04 -37.72 -9.02
N SER A 231 19.97 -37.94 -8.12
CA SER A 231 21.00 -38.95 -8.31
C SER A 231 20.23 -40.27 -8.37
N ILE A 232 20.04 -40.76 -9.59
CA ILE A 232 19.55 -42.11 -9.80
C ILE A 232 20.68 -42.99 -9.26
N PRO A 233 20.49 -43.75 -8.17
CA PRO A 233 21.50 -44.69 -7.74
C PRO A 233 21.62 -45.68 -8.89
N VAL A 234 22.73 -45.61 -9.61
CA VAL A 234 23.13 -46.69 -10.52
C VAL A 234 23.49 -47.85 -9.61
N SER A 235 22.47 -48.58 -9.19
CA SER A 235 22.66 -49.90 -8.61
C SER A 235 23.11 -50.78 -9.77
N ALA A 236 24.41 -50.75 -10.02
CA ALA A 236 25.07 -51.76 -10.80
C ALA A 236 24.86 -53.07 -10.03
N ALA A 237 23.87 -53.82 -10.45
CA ALA A 237 23.73 -55.20 -10.04
C ALA A 237 24.88 -55.98 -10.63
N VAL A 238 26.05 -55.90 -10.00
CA VAL A 238 27.09 -56.86 -10.14
C VAL A 238 26.79 -57.95 -9.12
N ALA A 239 26.03 -58.94 -9.56
CA ALA A 239 25.94 -60.20 -8.86
C ALA A 239 27.31 -60.90 -8.85
N GLY A 240 27.85 -61.15 -7.68
CA GLY A 240 28.93 -62.03 -7.59
C GLY A 240 29.80 -61.92 -6.35
N ARG A 241 29.50 -62.78 -5.39
CA ARG A 241 30.33 -63.43 -4.40
C ARG A 241 30.64 -62.82 -3.04
N THR A 242 29.94 -63.43 -2.08
CA THR A 242 30.48 -64.16 -0.91
C THR A 242 31.60 -63.53 -0.11
N GLY A 243 31.33 -63.31 1.16
CA GLY A 243 32.33 -63.19 2.20
C GLY A 243 31.73 -62.65 3.50
N ILE A 244 31.39 -63.53 4.37
CA ILE A 244 31.08 -63.34 5.79
C ILE A 244 32.26 -62.60 6.43
N VAL A 245 32.01 -61.64 7.31
CA VAL A 245 32.49 -61.54 8.68
C VAL A 245 31.82 -60.35 9.38
N SER A 246 31.30 -60.65 10.53
CA SER A 246 30.78 -59.82 11.58
C SER A 246 31.84 -58.87 12.15
N SER A 247 31.43 -57.74 12.62
CA SER A 247 31.63 -57.29 14.00
C SER A 247 31.08 -55.91 14.25
N ASP A 248 30.23 -55.88 15.24
CA ASP A 248 29.88 -54.83 16.18
C ASP A 248 30.80 -53.61 16.24
N PHE A 249 30.19 -52.44 16.35
CA PHE A 249 30.42 -51.53 17.49
C PHE A 249 29.49 -50.31 17.44
N TYR A 250 28.64 -50.21 18.44
CA TYR A 250 28.12 -49.00 19.04
C TYR A 250 29.22 -48.33 19.88
N PRO A 251 29.01 -47.13 20.53
CA PRO A 251 28.03 -46.09 20.42
C PRO A 251 28.55 -44.63 20.73
N ILE A 252 27.62 -43.73 21.02
CA ILE A 252 27.59 -42.60 22.00
C ILE A 252 27.94 -41.21 21.48
N GLN A 253 26.88 -40.38 21.52
CA GLN A 253 26.60 -39.08 22.17
C GLN A 253 27.77 -38.05 22.26
N GLN A 254 27.54 -36.90 21.75
CA GLN A 254 27.10 -35.70 22.48
C GLN A 254 26.50 -34.68 21.52
#